data_4c46b2144c9e2958b9b29e26aa00587c
#
_entry.id   4c46b2144c9e2958b9b29e26aa00587c
#
_cell.length_a   1.000
_cell.length_b   1.000
_cell.length_c   1.000
_cell.angle_alpha   90.00
_cell.angle_beta   90.00
_cell.angle_gamma   90.00
#
_symmetry.space_group_name_H-M   'P 1'
#
loop_
_entity.id
_entity.type
_entity.pdbx_description
1 polymer ?
#
loop_
_entity_poly.entity_id
_entity_poly.type
_entity_poly.pdbx_seq_one_letter_code
_entity_poly.pdbx_strand_id
1 'polypeptide(L)'
;KGVATVEPNVFGFNNRARDGTHAWSEAESAQRTASSLGYGSDILVLRFQPTGFYPTVPGAALTASSEMTDGGMIDCSGNTPEDRNTSYADRIASVLHVATSSDGEPALMCTRWSDAGTIETQPLIKGVENFQVLYGVDGIGPANAVLPASNTADSVVDRYLRADQLTVSDPIVTTGNWQRVRSIRIGMVLRGPPGSAVDNTAQTYYPLGTAKASGSGAVGSMFADATNDPGTEFKPSADGRLRHVVTFTIHLRNPQGDD
;
A
#
# COMPACT_ATOMS: atom_id res chain seq x y z
N LYS A 1 0.44 29.84 13.20
CA LYS A 1 1.14 28.55 13.30
C LYS A 1 0.53 27.69 12.22
N GLY A 2 1.27 27.39 11.13
CA GLY A 2 0.83 26.41 10.16
C GLY A 2 0.66 25.06 10.87
N VAL A 3 -0.48 24.43 10.71
CA VAL A 3 -0.69 23.06 11.15
C VAL A 3 0.31 22.23 10.33
N ALA A 4 1.32 21.66 10.97
CA ALA A 4 2.18 20.69 10.32
C ALA A 4 1.28 19.52 9.95
N THR A 5 1.07 19.32 8.66
CA THR A 5 0.35 18.14 8.17
C THR A 5 1.23 16.93 8.42
N VAL A 6 0.84 16.13 9.38
CA VAL A 6 1.52 14.87 9.67
C VAL A 6 1.15 13.89 8.56
N GLU A 7 2.11 13.51 7.74
CA GLU A 7 1.87 12.51 6.70
C GLU A 7 1.39 11.18 7.29
N PRO A 8 0.44 10.50 6.65
CA PRO A 8 -0.15 9.26 7.18
C PRO A 8 0.88 8.12 7.26
N ASN A 9 0.66 7.19 8.20
CA ASN A 9 1.48 5.98 8.32
C ASN A 9 1.17 4.96 7.22
N VAL A 10 -0.04 4.99 6.70
CA VAL A 10 -0.51 4.12 5.61
C VAL A 10 -1.04 5.00 4.50
N PHE A 11 -0.50 4.86 3.30
CA PHE A 11 -1.01 5.50 2.09
C PHE A 11 -0.57 4.71 0.85
N GLY A 12 -0.98 5.13 -0.33
CA GLY A 12 -0.58 4.45 -1.55
C GLY A 12 -1.00 5.19 -2.81
N PHE A 13 -0.84 4.49 -3.93
CA PHE A 13 -1.12 5.02 -5.26
C PHE A 13 -1.85 3.97 -6.09
N ASN A 14 -2.89 4.40 -6.77
CA ASN A 14 -3.67 3.56 -7.67
C ASN A 14 -3.01 3.49 -9.04
N ASN A 15 -2.83 2.28 -9.58
CA ASN A 15 -2.25 2.00 -10.89
C ASN A 15 -0.92 2.74 -11.12
N ARG A 16 0.07 2.51 -10.26
CA ARG A 16 1.37 3.15 -10.33
C ARG A 16 2.52 2.14 -10.34
N ALA A 17 3.58 2.50 -11.04
CA ALA A 17 4.86 1.81 -11.01
C ALA A 17 5.87 2.68 -10.28
N ARG A 18 6.76 2.05 -9.51
CA ARG A 18 7.90 2.75 -8.97
C ARG A 18 8.93 2.95 -10.07
N ASP A 19 9.38 4.18 -10.23
CA ASP A 19 10.55 4.51 -11.05
C ASP A 19 11.82 4.09 -10.29
N GLY A 20 12.64 3.26 -10.90
CA GLY A 20 13.76 2.59 -10.24
C GLY A 20 14.96 3.47 -9.88
N THR A 21 14.92 4.78 -10.15
CA THR A 21 16.11 5.65 -10.13
C THR A 21 16.13 6.68 -9.00
N HIS A 22 15.04 6.92 -8.29
CA HIS A 22 14.93 8.06 -7.38
C HIS A 22 14.47 7.70 -5.97
N ALA A 23 14.78 8.59 -5.03
CA ALA A 23 14.20 8.60 -3.70
C ALA A 23 12.68 8.65 -3.80
N TRP A 24 12.01 7.96 -2.91
CA TRP A 24 10.57 7.88 -2.89
C TRP A 24 9.92 9.28 -2.79
N SER A 25 9.13 9.68 -3.79
CA SER A 25 8.19 10.80 -3.73
C SER A 25 6.96 10.52 -4.59
N GLU A 26 5.85 11.22 -4.31
CA GLU A 26 4.61 11.10 -5.10
C GLU A 26 4.82 11.41 -6.60
N ALA A 27 5.74 12.33 -6.89
CA ALA A 27 6.07 12.74 -8.24
C ALA A 27 6.79 11.66 -9.06
N GLU A 28 7.31 10.64 -8.40
CA GLU A 28 8.17 9.61 -9.01
C GLU A 28 7.44 8.35 -9.44
N SER A 29 6.18 8.19 -9.04
CA SER A 29 5.39 7.03 -9.43
C SER A 29 4.70 7.28 -10.78
N ALA A 30 5.15 6.59 -11.83
CA ALA A 30 4.53 6.66 -13.14
C ALA A 30 3.26 5.81 -13.21
N GLN A 31 2.24 6.29 -13.92
CA GLN A 31 1.07 5.47 -14.24
C GLN A 31 1.47 4.31 -15.15
N ARG A 32 1.01 3.09 -14.83
CA ARG A 32 1.24 1.92 -15.67
C ARG A 32 0.35 1.97 -16.90
N THR A 33 0.88 1.51 -18.02
CA THR A 33 0.16 1.37 -19.29
C THR A 33 -0.35 -0.06 -19.47
N ALA A 34 -1.34 -0.26 -20.34
CA ALA A 34 -1.97 -1.56 -20.57
C ALA A 34 -1.00 -2.68 -20.98
N SER A 35 0.15 -2.35 -21.54
CA SER A 35 1.20 -3.31 -21.95
C SER A 35 2.29 -3.51 -20.91
N SER A 36 2.29 -2.72 -19.82
CA SER A 36 3.33 -2.83 -18.80
C SER A 36 3.05 -3.96 -17.82
N LEU A 37 4.12 -4.52 -17.26
CA LEU A 37 4.01 -5.50 -16.19
C LEU A 37 3.21 -4.95 -15.01
N GLY A 38 2.30 -5.77 -14.52
CA GLY A 38 1.47 -5.41 -13.37
C GLY A 38 0.48 -4.28 -13.66
N TYR A 39 0.08 -4.10 -14.92
CA TYR A 39 -0.94 -3.12 -15.29
C TYR A 39 -2.15 -3.17 -14.34
N GLY A 40 -2.54 -2.02 -13.86
CA GLY A 40 -3.54 -1.89 -12.81
C GLY A 40 -3.02 -2.07 -11.39
N SER A 41 -1.80 -2.57 -11.20
CA SER A 41 -1.24 -2.75 -9.85
C SER A 41 -0.97 -1.43 -9.15
N ASP A 42 -1.22 -1.46 -7.84
CA ASP A 42 -1.05 -0.34 -6.94
C ASP A 42 0.31 -0.34 -6.25
N ILE A 43 0.58 0.73 -5.54
CA ILE A 43 1.67 0.82 -4.58
C ILE A 43 1.07 1.04 -3.19
N LEU A 44 1.54 0.28 -2.21
CA LEU A 44 1.22 0.47 -0.80
C LEU A 44 2.46 0.92 -0.05
N VAL A 45 2.33 2.00 0.72
CA VAL A 45 3.39 2.52 1.58
C VAL A 45 2.95 2.41 3.02
N LEU A 46 3.80 1.77 3.82
CA LEU A 46 3.65 1.62 5.26
C LEU A 46 4.80 2.34 5.94
N ARG A 47 4.50 3.23 6.88
CA ARG A 47 5.50 3.94 7.68
C ARG A 47 5.30 3.64 9.15
N PHE A 48 6.38 3.56 9.88
CA PHE A 48 6.36 3.40 11.32
C PHE A 48 7.54 4.10 11.98
N GLN A 49 7.36 4.44 13.23
CA GLN A 49 8.43 4.94 14.09
C GLN A 49 8.76 3.84 15.10
N PRO A 50 10.01 3.36 15.12
CA PRO A 50 10.39 2.31 16.05
C PRO A 50 10.24 2.79 17.49
N THR A 51 9.84 1.89 18.36
CA THR A 51 9.85 2.13 19.80
C THR A 51 11.30 2.14 20.30
N GLY A 52 11.65 3.15 21.07
CA GLY A 52 12.98 3.29 21.65
C GLY A 52 12.99 2.91 23.12
N PHE A 53 14.14 2.45 23.60
CA PHE A 53 14.41 2.28 25.01
C PHE A 53 15.82 2.75 25.35
N TYR A 54 16.01 3.14 26.59
CA TYR A 54 17.32 3.47 27.12
C TYR A 54 17.89 2.24 27.83
N PRO A 55 19.03 1.69 27.35
CA PRO A 55 19.66 0.60 28.09
C PRO A 55 20.07 1.11 29.47
N THR A 56 19.65 0.41 30.50
CA THR A 56 19.99 0.75 31.89
C THR A 56 21.47 0.39 32.16
N VAL A 57 22.34 1.34 31.93
CA VAL A 57 23.73 1.27 32.38
C VAL A 57 23.79 2.02 33.72
N PRO A 58 24.03 1.35 34.85
CA PRO A 58 24.10 2.02 36.16
C PRO A 58 25.14 3.13 36.13
N GLY A 59 24.71 4.37 36.46
CA GLY A 59 25.58 5.53 36.51
C GLY A 59 25.84 6.26 35.19
N ALA A 60 25.32 5.81 34.07
CA ALA A 60 25.41 6.53 32.80
C ALA A 60 24.35 7.63 32.70
N ALA A 61 24.74 8.80 32.22
CA ALA A 61 23.78 9.85 31.89
C ALA A 61 22.97 9.43 30.66
N LEU A 62 21.64 9.49 30.75
CA LEU A 62 20.75 9.25 29.62
C LEU A 62 20.87 10.44 28.66
N THR A 63 21.37 10.20 27.47
CA THR A 63 21.44 11.16 26.37
C THR A 63 20.60 10.66 25.21
N ALA A 64 20.14 11.53 24.31
CA ALA A 64 19.39 11.14 23.13
C ALA A 64 20.16 10.10 22.25
N SER A 65 21.49 10.15 22.28
CA SER A 65 22.37 9.21 21.58
C SER A 65 22.51 7.82 22.26
N SER A 66 21.98 7.65 23.45
CA SER A 66 21.96 6.34 24.15
C SER A 66 20.62 5.61 24.01
N GLU A 67 19.67 6.18 23.27
CA GLU A 67 18.40 5.52 22.97
C GLU A 67 18.57 4.52 21.83
N MET A 68 18.20 3.29 22.08
CA MET A 68 18.24 2.19 21.11
C MET A 68 16.82 1.78 20.71
N THR A 69 16.66 1.16 19.55
CA THR A 69 15.38 0.53 19.19
C THR A 69 15.20 -0.78 19.93
N ASP A 70 13.95 -1.10 20.30
CA ASP A 70 13.61 -2.34 21.01
C ASP A 70 13.56 -3.57 20.09
N GLY A 71 13.75 -3.39 18.77
CA GLY A 71 13.67 -4.46 17.78
C GLY A 71 12.26 -5.02 17.56
N GLY A 72 11.25 -4.42 18.18
CA GLY A 72 9.87 -4.89 18.10
C GLY A 72 9.17 -4.58 16.77
N MET A 73 9.70 -3.65 15.98
CA MET A 73 9.17 -3.27 14.68
C MET A 73 10.20 -3.54 13.58
N ILE A 74 9.74 -4.19 12.52
CA ILE A 74 10.56 -4.58 11.37
C ILE A 74 10.00 -3.97 10.09
N ASP A 75 10.87 -3.70 9.14
CA ASP A 75 10.49 -3.32 7.77
C ASP A 75 10.00 -4.53 6.95
N CYS A 76 9.56 -4.30 5.72
CA CYS A 76 9.08 -5.37 4.85
C CYS A 76 10.17 -6.37 4.41
N SER A 77 11.44 -6.10 4.70
CA SER A 77 12.57 -7.02 4.46
C SER A 77 12.95 -7.82 5.72
N GLY A 78 12.27 -7.57 6.84
CA GLY A 78 12.54 -8.21 8.12
C GLY A 78 13.68 -7.59 8.92
N ASN A 79 14.15 -6.38 8.53
CA ASN A 79 15.20 -5.70 9.26
C ASN A 79 14.60 -4.78 10.33
N THR A 80 15.28 -4.68 11.44
CA THR A 80 15.04 -3.67 12.46
C THR A 80 15.93 -2.46 12.23
N PRO A 81 15.43 -1.24 12.38
CA PRO A 81 16.29 -0.06 12.31
C PRO A 81 17.28 -0.07 13.47
N GLU A 82 18.52 0.35 13.22
CA GLU A 82 19.56 0.44 14.25
C GLU A 82 19.29 1.60 15.22
N ASP A 83 18.89 2.76 14.68
CA ASP A 83 18.64 3.96 15.43
C ASP A 83 17.15 4.29 15.49
N ARG A 84 16.74 4.92 16.61
CA ARG A 84 15.42 5.53 16.71
C ARG A 84 15.43 6.88 16.00
N ASN A 85 14.61 6.99 14.96
CA ASN A 85 14.34 8.27 14.34
C ASN A 85 13.53 9.15 15.28
N THR A 86 14.07 10.29 15.66
CA THR A 86 13.43 11.25 16.58
C THR A 86 12.48 12.20 15.85
N SER A 87 12.62 12.31 14.54
CA SER A 87 11.74 13.12 13.69
C SER A 87 10.65 12.28 13.05
N TYR A 88 9.43 12.78 13.09
CA TYR A 88 8.30 12.16 12.41
C TYR A 88 8.48 12.09 10.88
N ALA A 89 9.28 12.99 10.32
CA ALA A 89 9.62 12.99 8.91
C ALA A 89 10.55 11.82 8.51
N ASP A 90 11.31 11.30 9.46
CA ASP A 90 12.32 10.26 9.24
C ASP A 90 11.81 8.84 9.55
N ARG A 91 10.49 8.64 9.54
CA ARG A 91 9.91 7.32 9.79
C ARG A 91 10.40 6.28 8.79
N ILE A 92 10.60 5.07 9.28
CA ILE A 92 10.94 3.91 8.45
C ILE A 92 9.79 3.66 7.47
N ALA A 93 10.10 3.47 6.19
CA ALA A 93 9.12 3.22 5.16
C ALA A 93 9.33 1.86 4.50
N SER A 94 8.25 1.11 4.36
CA SER A 94 8.14 -0.11 3.57
C SER A 94 7.24 0.15 2.38
N VAL A 95 7.75 -0.04 1.16
CA VAL A 95 7.01 0.21 -0.08
C VAL A 95 6.78 -1.12 -0.80
N LEU A 96 5.52 -1.51 -0.91
CA LEU A 96 5.09 -2.72 -1.59
C LEU A 96 4.57 -2.38 -3.00
N HIS A 97 5.13 -3.02 -4.02
CA HIS A 97 4.76 -2.79 -5.42
C HIS A 97 5.09 -4.00 -6.30
N VAL A 98 4.49 -4.11 -7.47
CA VAL A 98 4.80 -5.16 -8.43
C VAL A 98 5.92 -4.71 -9.37
N ALA A 99 6.95 -5.54 -9.52
CA ALA A 99 8.00 -5.37 -10.51
C ALA A 99 8.59 -6.73 -10.94
N THR A 100 9.46 -6.71 -11.94
CA THR A 100 10.19 -7.90 -12.38
C THR A 100 11.34 -8.18 -11.42
N SER A 101 11.43 -9.40 -10.90
CA SER A 101 12.57 -9.84 -10.09
C SER A 101 13.77 -10.21 -11.00
N SER A 102 14.92 -10.48 -10.38
CA SER A 102 16.17 -10.77 -11.11
C SER A 102 16.13 -12.02 -11.99
N ASP A 103 15.18 -12.91 -11.75
CA ASP A 103 14.94 -14.13 -12.56
C ASP A 103 13.93 -13.89 -13.71
N GLY A 104 13.49 -12.66 -13.92
CA GLY A 104 12.54 -12.30 -14.97
C GLY A 104 11.07 -12.57 -14.63
N GLU A 105 10.77 -13.09 -13.42
CA GLU A 105 9.40 -13.33 -12.97
C GLU A 105 8.82 -12.07 -12.30
N PRO A 106 7.51 -11.79 -12.47
CA PRO A 106 6.85 -10.75 -11.70
C PRO A 106 6.82 -11.12 -10.23
N ALA A 107 6.96 -10.13 -9.39
CA ALA A 107 6.93 -10.33 -7.94
C ALA A 107 6.32 -9.11 -7.23
N LEU A 108 5.71 -9.35 -6.09
CA LEU A 108 5.51 -8.32 -5.09
C LEU A 108 6.86 -8.01 -4.46
N MET A 109 7.31 -6.79 -4.66
CA MET A 109 8.59 -6.29 -4.18
C MET A 109 8.41 -5.52 -2.88
N CYS A 110 9.40 -5.60 -2.02
CA CYS A 110 9.63 -4.70 -0.90
C CYS A 110 10.75 -3.73 -1.27
N THR A 111 10.48 -2.46 -1.15
CA THR A 111 11.49 -1.41 -1.25
C THR A 111 11.57 -0.66 0.06
N ARG A 112 12.78 -0.42 0.53
CA ARG A 112 13.09 0.27 1.77
C ARG A 112 14.32 1.16 1.64
N TRP A 113 14.55 2.04 2.61
CA TRP A 113 15.85 2.65 2.85
C TRP A 113 16.62 1.80 3.84
N SER A 114 17.85 1.47 3.50
CA SER A 114 18.79 0.87 4.45
C SER A 114 19.33 1.91 5.43
N ASP A 115 19.92 1.47 6.52
CA ASP A 115 20.57 2.35 7.50
C ASP A 115 21.76 3.14 6.87
N ALA A 116 22.34 2.62 5.80
CA ALA A 116 23.32 3.32 4.98
C ALA A 116 22.72 4.42 4.07
N GLY A 117 21.41 4.66 4.12
CA GLY A 117 20.71 5.64 3.28
C GLY A 117 20.56 5.22 1.80
N THR A 118 20.77 3.95 1.48
CA THR A 118 20.59 3.40 0.14
C THR A 118 19.23 2.77 -0.03
N ILE A 119 18.68 2.84 -1.24
CA ILE A 119 17.41 2.20 -1.57
C ILE A 119 17.68 0.73 -1.92
N GLU A 120 17.02 -0.15 -1.20
CA GLU A 120 17.09 -1.59 -1.43
C GLU A 120 15.72 -2.12 -1.85
N THR A 121 15.72 -2.99 -2.85
CA THR A 121 14.50 -3.62 -3.36
C THR A 121 14.72 -5.12 -3.49
N GLN A 122 13.81 -5.91 -2.89
CA GLN A 122 13.87 -7.36 -2.94
C GLN A 122 12.49 -7.99 -3.15
N PRO A 123 12.39 -9.15 -3.81
CA PRO A 123 11.13 -9.83 -3.99
C PRO A 123 10.66 -10.49 -2.68
N LEU A 124 9.40 -10.25 -2.31
CA LEU A 124 8.74 -10.92 -1.19
C LEU A 124 7.95 -12.15 -1.66
N ILE A 125 7.15 -11.98 -2.70
CA ILE A 125 6.28 -13.04 -3.22
C ILE A 125 6.45 -13.09 -4.73
N LYS A 126 7.05 -14.16 -5.22
CA LYS A 126 7.21 -14.40 -6.66
C LYS A 126 5.89 -14.79 -7.31
N GLY A 127 5.73 -14.46 -8.58
CA GLY A 127 4.55 -14.78 -9.38
C GLY A 127 3.40 -13.79 -9.21
N VAL A 128 3.51 -12.74 -8.41
CA VAL A 128 2.47 -11.72 -8.29
C VAL A 128 2.48 -10.85 -9.55
N GLU A 129 1.45 -11.01 -10.38
CA GLU A 129 1.26 -10.23 -11.61
C GLU A 129 0.41 -8.99 -11.42
N ASN A 130 -0.51 -9.02 -10.45
CA ASN A 130 -1.40 -7.91 -10.13
C ASN A 130 -1.57 -7.78 -8.63
N PHE A 131 -1.54 -6.55 -8.13
CA PHE A 131 -1.64 -6.19 -6.72
C PHE A 131 -2.56 -4.97 -6.59
N GLN A 132 -3.70 -5.15 -5.91
CA GLN A 132 -4.73 -4.15 -5.73
C GLN A 132 -4.90 -3.83 -4.26
N VAL A 133 -5.07 -2.56 -3.93
CA VAL A 133 -5.24 -2.09 -2.56
C VAL A 133 -6.44 -1.18 -2.44
N LEU A 134 -7.33 -1.52 -1.52
CA LEU A 134 -8.44 -0.67 -1.12
C LEU A 134 -8.30 -0.27 0.33
N TYR A 135 -8.66 0.95 0.62
CA TYR A 135 -8.59 1.56 1.93
C TYR A 135 -9.99 1.69 2.51
N GLY A 136 -10.25 0.99 3.62
CA GLY A 136 -11.50 1.10 4.35
C GLY A 136 -11.50 2.37 5.19
N VAL A 137 -12.37 3.30 4.84
CA VAL A 137 -12.40 4.67 5.38
C VAL A 137 -13.62 4.85 6.27
N ASP A 138 -13.42 5.55 7.37
CA ASP A 138 -14.40 5.89 8.38
C ASP A 138 -14.85 7.36 8.23
N GLY A 139 -16.13 7.65 8.50
CA GLY A 139 -16.70 9.00 8.49
C GLY A 139 -16.92 9.57 7.10
N ILE A 140 -17.22 8.75 6.11
CA ILE A 140 -17.61 9.18 4.76
C ILE A 140 -19.11 9.10 4.55
N GLY A 141 -19.64 10.06 3.79
CA GLY A 141 -21.06 10.09 3.43
C GLY A 141 -21.44 9.05 2.36
N PRO A 142 -22.73 8.97 2.02
CA PRO A 142 -23.24 8.02 1.01
C PRO A 142 -22.74 8.30 -0.41
N ALA A 143 -22.31 9.53 -0.72
CA ALA A 143 -21.60 9.86 -1.95
C ALA A 143 -20.16 9.35 -1.89
N ASN A 144 -19.55 9.06 -3.04
CA ASN A 144 -18.19 8.51 -3.11
C ASN A 144 -17.08 9.48 -2.67
N ALA A 145 -17.39 10.72 -2.38
CA ALA A 145 -16.43 11.71 -1.92
C ALA A 145 -16.10 11.51 -0.45
N VAL A 146 -14.82 11.50 -0.11
CA VAL A 146 -14.35 11.64 1.26
C VAL A 146 -14.61 13.08 1.69
N LEU A 147 -15.46 13.26 2.67
CA LEU A 147 -15.78 14.60 3.17
C LEU A 147 -14.73 15.02 4.20
N PRO A 148 -14.26 16.29 4.16
CA PRO A 148 -13.42 16.77 5.23
C PRO A 148 -14.21 16.73 6.56
N ALA A 149 -13.59 16.32 7.58
CA ALA A 149 -13.85 16.30 9.03
C ALA A 149 -15.25 16.59 9.61
N SER A 150 -16.29 16.80 8.83
CA SER A 150 -17.64 17.13 9.32
C SER A 150 -18.49 15.91 9.72
N ASN A 151 -18.08 14.71 9.34
CA ASN A 151 -18.76 13.48 9.73
C ASN A 151 -18.08 12.87 10.95
N THR A 152 -18.90 12.46 11.91
CA THR A 152 -18.41 11.80 13.12
C THR A 152 -17.76 10.48 12.75
N ALA A 153 -16.49 10.33 13.11
CA ALA A 153 -15.79 9.06 13.03
C ALA A 153 -16.25 8.17 14.19
N ASP A 154 -16.64 6.94 13.89
CA ASP A 154 -17.07 5.95 14.89
C ASP A 154 -16.16 4.71 14.93
N SER A 155 -15.02 4.78 14.24
CA SER A 155 -14.03 3.71 14.07
C SER A 155 -14.54 2.51 13.25
N VAL A 156 -15.68 2.63 12.62
CA VAL A 156 -16.24 1.62 11.70
C VAL A 156 -15.93 2.02 10.25
N VAL A 157 -15.62 1.05 9.43
CA VAL A 157 -15.39 1.28 8.00
C VAL A 157 -16.73 1.49 7.30
N ASP A 158 -16.95 2.67 6.76
CA ASP A 158 -18.15 2.99 5.98
C ASP A 158 -18.01 2.53 4.53
N ARG A 159 -16.83 2.70 3.96
CA ARG A 159 -16.58 2.39 2.56
C ARG A 159 -15.12 2.07 2.28
N TYR A 160 -14.91 1.25 1.25
CA TYR A 160 -13.57 1.00 0.70
C TYR A 160 -13.34 1.87 -0.53
N LEU A 161 -12.23 2.61 -0.53
CA LEU A 161 -11.82 3.54 -1.59
C LEU A 161 -10.44 3.19 -2.13
N ARG A 162 -10.18 3.59 -3.38
CA ARG A 162 -8.84 3.55 -3.99
C ARG A 162 -8.00 4.73 -3.48
N ALA A 163 -6.70 4.64 -3.66
CA ALA A 163 -5.77 5.71 -3.29
C ALA A 163 -6.07 7.05 -3.98
N ASP A 164 -6.43 7.02 -5.27
CA ASP A 164 -6.76 8.22 -6.06
C ASP A 164 -8.03 8.92 -5.58
N GLN A 165 -8.93 8.22 -4.92
CA GLN A 165 -10.14 8.80 -4.33
C GLN A 165 -9.88 9.46 -2.96
N LEU A 166 -8.79 9.09 -2.28
CA LEU A 166 -8.36 9.70 -1.01
C LEU A 166 -7.47 10.92 -1.23
N THR A 167 -6.74 10.95 -2.35
CA THR A 167 -5.81 12.02 -2.67
C THR A 167 -6.50 13.08 -3.53
N VAL A 168 -6.59 14.29 -2.99
CA VAL A 168 -7.19 15.46 -3.65
C VAL A 168 -6.14 16.56 -3.81
N SER A 169 -6.50 17.65 -4.49
CA SER A 169 -5.57 18.76 -4.74
C SER A 169 -5.16 19.53 -3.47
N ASP A 170 -5.97 19.49 -2.42
CA ASP A 170 -5.65 20.09 -1.13
C ASP A 170 -4.87 19.08 -0.26
N PRO A 171 -3.61 19.34 0.10
CA PRO A 171 -2.80 18.42 0.90
C PRO A 171 -3.31 18.24 2.34
N ILE A 172 -3.98 19.26 2.92
CA ILE A 172 -4.56 19.17 4.26
C ILE A 172 -5.74 18.19 4.23
N VAL A 173 -6.62 18.34 3.25
CA VAL A 173 -7.77 17.43 3.06
C VAL A 173 -7.28 16.03 2.75
N THR A 174 -6.28 15.87 1.88
CA THR A 174 -5.65 14.59 1.58
C THR A 174 -5.13 13.90 2.84
N THR A 175 -4.37 14.60 3.66
CA THR A 175 -3.86 14.06 4.93
C THR A 175 -5.01 13.63 5.84
N GLY A 176 -6.03 14.46 6.01
CA GLY A 176 -7.21 14.12 6.81
C GLY A 176 -7.99 12.90 6.29
N ASN A 177 -8.05 12.73 4.97
CA ASN A 177 -8.67 11.56 4.36
C ASN A 177 -7.91 10.27 4.71
N TRP A 178 -6.58 10.29 4.56
CA TRP A 178 -5.74 9.14 4.87
C TRP A 178 -5.75 8.78 6.36
N GLN A 179 -5.84 9.75 7.25
CA GLN A 179 -5.94 9.53 8.70
C GLN A 179 -7.23 8.79 9.12
N ARG A 180 -8.24 8.76 8.25
CA ARG A 180 -9.50 8.04 8.46
C ARG A 180 -9.46 6.57 8.02
N VAL A 181 -8.37 6.09 7.47
CA VAL A 181 -8.23 4.68 7.07
C VAL A 181 -8.18 3.79 8.31
N ARG A 182 -9.08 2.80 8.38
CA ARG A 182 -9.20 1.82 9.46
C ARG A 182 -8.86 0.41 9.05
N SER A 183 -8.91 0.13 7.74
CA SER A 183 -8.55 -1.19 7.23
C SER A 183 -7.97 -1.10 5.82
N ILE A 184 -7.26 -2.14 5.43
CA ILE A 184 -6.70 -2.29 4.10
C ILE A 184 -7.22 -3.62 3.54
N ARG A 185 -7.79 -3.58 2.33
CA ARG A 185 -8.16 -4.78 1.59
C ARG A 185 -7.19 -4.97 0.45
N ILE A 186 -6.59 -6.14 0.36
CA ILE A 186 -5.60 -6.50 -0.65
C ILE A 186 -6.18 -7.58 -1.54
N GLY A 187 -6.06 -7.39 -2.85
CA GLY A 187 -6.35 -8.38 -3.88
C GLY A 187 -5.10 -8.63 -4.72
N MET A 188 -4.75 -9.88 -4.93
CA MET A 188 -3.59 -10.27 -5.73
C MET A 188 -3.95 -11.34 -6.75
N VAL A 189 -3.28 -11.30 -7.90
CA VAL A 189 -3.28 -12.41 -8.87
C VAL A 189 -1.87 -12.96 -8.94
N LEU A 190 -1.73 -14.23 -8.61
CA LEU A 190 -0.47 -14.97 -8.65
C LEU A 190 -0.48 -15.93 -9.81
N ARG A 191 0.65 -16.02 -10.53
CA ARG A 191 0.85 -17.01 -11.60
C ARG A 191 1.74 -18.15 -11.14
N GLY A 192 1.42 -19.33 -11.62
CA GLY A 192 2.23 -20.53 -11.46
C GLY A 192 3.42 -20.59 -12.43
N PRO A 193 4.23 -21.65 -12.37
CA PRO A 193 5.34 -21.86 -13.29
C PRO A 193 4.84 -22.09 -14.73
N PRO A 194 5.72 -21.96 -15.74
CA PRO A 194 5.39 -22.30 -17.12
C PRO A 194 4.83 -23.73 -17.24
N GLY A 195 3.78 -23.90 -18.04
CA GLY A 195 3.15 -25.21 -18.26
C GLY A 195 2.30 -25.73 -17.09
N SER A 196 1.99 -24.90 -16.10
CA SER A 196 1.13 -25.28 -14.97
C SER A 196 -0.36 -25.36 -15.33
N ALA A 197 -0.81 -24.69 -16.41
CA ALA A 197 -2.18 -24.80 -16.89
C ALA A 197 -2.30 -25.91 -17.93
N VAL A 198 -3.44 -26.60 -17.90
CA VAL A 198 -3.78 -27.64 -18.90
C VAL A 198 -4.15 -26.98 -20.23
N ASP A 199 -4.85 -25.86 -20.16
CA ASP A 199 -5.29 -25.12 -21.33
C ASP A 199 -4.51 -23.80 -21.47
N ASN A 200 -4.35 -23.35 -22.73
CA ASN A 200 -3.77 -22.05 -23.05
C ASN A 200 -4.86 -21.08 -23.52
N THR A 201 -5.86 -20.85 -22.66
CA THR A 201 -6.97 -19.94 -22.95
C THR A 201 -6.83 -18.66 -22.15
N ALA A 202 -7.15 -17.51 -22.79
CA ALA A 202 -7.18 -16.24 -22.11
C ALA A 202 -8.31 -16.21 -21.07
N GLN A 203 -8.01 -15.82 -19.85
CA GLN A 203 -8.95 -15.74 -18.75
C GLN A 203 -8.94 -14.33 -18.15
N THR A 204 -10.07 -13.94 -17.55
CA THR A 204 -10.20 -12.70 -16.81
C THR A 204 -10.23 -13.02 -15.31
N TYR A 205 -9.43 -12.29 -14.54
CA TYR A 205 -9.34 -12.43 -13.09
C TYR A 205 -9.85 -11.15 -12.42
N TYR A 206 -10.44 -11.33 -11.25
CA TYR A 206 -11.06 -10.26 -10.50
C TYR A 206 -10.45 -10.20 -9.09
N PRO A 207 -9.36 -9.44 -8.89
CA PRO A 207 -8.64 -9.40 -7.62
C PRO A 207 -9.51 -9.03 -6.41
N LEU A 208 -10.54 -8.22 -6.64
CA LEU A 208 -11.45 -7.74 -5.60
C LEU A 208 -12.88 -8.31 -5.72
N GLY A 209 -13.05 -9.32 -6.59
CA GLY A 209 -14.33 -10.00 -6.83
C GLY A 209 -15.07 -9.54 -8.08
N THR A 210 -15.93 -10.43 -8.61
CA THR A 210 -16.68 -10.23 -9.86
C THR A 210 -17.75 -9.15 -9.78
N ALA A 211 -18.30 -8.88 -8.59
CA ALA A 211 -19.28 -7.83 -8.38
C ALA A 211 -18.76 -6.44 -8.75
N LYS A 212 -17.44 -6.27 -8.71
CA LYS A 212 -16.76 -5.03 -9.08
C LYS A 212 -16.77 -4.80 -10.59
N ALA A 213 -16.66 -5.86 -11.39
CA ALA A 213 -16.58 -5.77 -12.85
C ALA A 213 -17.92 -5.47 -13.53
N SER A 214 -19.04 -5.64 -12.84
CA SER A 214 -20.38 -5.49 -13.43
C SER A 214 -20.86 -4.04 -13.55
N GLY A 215 -20.00 -3.07 -13.33
CA GLY A 215 -20.28 -1.65 -13.52
C GLY A 215 -20.78 -0.92 -12.27
N SER A 216 -20.99 0.37 -12.42
CA SER A 216 -21.45 1.24 -11.34
C SER A 216 -22.80 0.78 -10.78
N GLY A 217 -22.87 0.64 -9.47
CA GLY A 217 -24.11 0.28 -8.77
C GLY A 217 -24.37 -1.20 -8.62
N ALA A 218 -23.47 -2.08 -9.07
CA ALA A 218 -23.60 -3.50 -8.74
C ALA A 218 -23.53 -3.72 -7.23
N VAL A 219 -24.38 -4.59 -6.73
CA VAL A 219 -24.39 -4.95 -5.31
C VAL A 219 -23.03 -5.50 -4.91
N GLY A 220 -22.42 -4.92 -3.87
CA GLY A 220 -21.07 -5.27 -3.45
C GLY A 220 -19.95 -4.55 -4.22
N SER A 221 -20.28 -3.72 -5.24
CA SER A 221 -19.31 -2.82 -5.85
C SER A 221 -18.90 -1.77 -4.83
N MET A 222 -17.65 -1.79 -4.44
CA MET A 222 -17.10 -0.81 -3.49
C MET A 222 -16.80 0.53 -4.14
N PHE A 223 -16.93 0.63 -5.46
CA PHE A 223 -16.60 1.80 -6.26
C PHE A 223 -17.66 2.00 -7.33
N ALA A 224 -18.67 2.78 -7.03
CA ALA A 224 -19.74 3.07 -7.98
C ALA A 224 -19.26 3.77 -9.26
N ASP A 225 -18.10 4.40 -9.21
CA ASP A 225 -17.48 5.19 -10.28
C ASP A 225 -16.35 4.50 -11.05
N ALA A 226 -16.02 3.26 -10.70
CA ALA A 226 -14.81 2.60 -11.20
C ALA A 226 -15.06 1.71 -12.43
N THR A 227 -15.93 2.09 -13.32
CA THR A 227 -16.21 1.34 -14.57
C THR A 227 -14.98 1.09 -15.43
N ASN A 228 -13.97 1.95 -15.34
CA ASN A 228 -12.74 1.88 -16.14
C ASN A 228 -11.48 1.76 -15.27
N ASP A 229 -11.61 1.33 -14.03
CA ASP A 229 -10.45 1.10 -13.17
C ASP A 229 -9.63 -0.07 -13.71
N PRO A 230 -8.36 0.14 -14.14
CA PRO A 230 -7.54 -0.92 -14.72
C PRO A 230 -7.26 -2.08 -13.75
N GLY A 231 -7.38 -1.85 -12.43
CA GLY A 231 -7.23 -2.86 -11.43
C GLY A 231 -8.47 -3.70 -11.14
N THR A 232 -9.62 -3.36 -11.67
CA THR A 232 -10.88 -4.08 -11.45
C THR A 232 -10.87 -5.46 -12.12
N GLU A 233 -10.33 -5.50 -13.33
CA GLU A 233 -10.18 -6.72 -14.13
C GLU A 233 -8.72 -6.87 -14.54
N PHE A 234 -8.17 -8.06 -14.33
CA PHE A 234 -6.85 -8.41 -14.81
C PHE A 234 -6.96 -9.44 -15.95
N LYS A 235 -6.49 -9.06 -17.14
CA LYS A 235 -6.57 -9.84 -18.37
C LYS A 235 -5.17 -10.15 -18.91
N PRO A 236 -4.46 -11.13 -18.33
CA PRO A 236 -3.14 -11.51 -18.83
C PRO A 236 -3.25 -12.21 -20.18
N SER A 237 -2.17 -12.17 -20.94
CA SER A 237 -2.06 -13.00 -22.15
C SER A 237 -2.11 -14.48 -21.78
N ALA A 238 -2.65 -15.29 -22.68
CA ALA A 238 -2.61 -16.74 -22.56
C ALA A 238 -1.16 -17.24 -22.70
N ASP A 239 -0.63 -17.86 -21.65
CA ASP A 239 0.77 -18.28 -21.54
C ASP A 239 0.95 -19.70 -20.97
N GLY A 240 -0.14 -20.46 -20.84
CA GLY A 240 -0.11 -21.83 -20.29
C GLY A 240 0.22 -21.87 -18.80
N ARG A 241 -0.05 -20.81 -18.06
CA ARG A 241 0.18 -20.74 -16.61
C ARG A 241 -1.13 -20.66 -15.84
N LEU A 242 -1.24 -21.43 -14.77
CA LEU A 242 -2.33 -21.29 -13.81
C LEU A 242 -2.22 -19.95 -13.09
N ARG A 243 -3.37 -19.38 -12.76
CA ARG A 243 -3.44 -18.20 -11.94
C ARG A 243 -4.43 -18.39 -10.79
N HIS A 244 -4.09 -17.81 -9.66
CA HIS A 244 -4.90 -17.85 -8.46
C HIS A 244 -5.12 -16.43 -7.93
N VAL A 245 -6.37 -16.16 -7.52
CA VAL A 245 -6.73 -14.88 -6.88
C VAL A 245 -6.74 -15.06 -5.37
N VAL A 246 -6.08 -14.17 -4.67
CA VAL A 246 -6.07 -14.09 -3.21
C VAL A 246 -6.61 -12.73 -2.79
N THR A 247 -7.60 -12.72 -1.90
CA THR A 247 -8.17 -11.49 -1.34
C THR A 247 -8.28 -11.60 0.17
N PHE A 248 -7.83 -10.58 0.89
CA PHE A 248 -7.94 -10.52 2.35
C PHE A 248 -8.02 -9.07 2.84
N THR A 249 -8.43 -8.90 4.09
CA THR A 249 -8.56 -7.59 4.74
C THR A 249 -7.77 -7.58 6.03
N ILE A 250 -7.06 -6.49 6.27
CA ILE A 250 -6.28 -6.22 7.47
C ILE A 250 -6.92 -5.02 8.17
N HIS A 251 -7.28 -5.16 9.45
CA HIS A 251 -7.74 -4.04 10.27
C HIS A 251 -6.55 -3.38 10.95
N LEU A 252 -6.49 -2.06 10.87
CA LEU A 252 -5.49 -1.26 11.55
C LEU A 252 -5.90 -1.12 13.03
N ARG A 253 -4.98 -1.45 13.94
CA ARG A 253 -5.26 -1.40 15.39
C ARG A 253 -5.27 0.02 15.94
N ASN A 254 -4.42 0.86 15.36
CA ASN A 254 -4.23 2.24 15.84
C ASN A 254 -4.80 3.21 14.81
N PRO A 255 -5.51 4.27 15.22
CA PRO A 255 -5.88 5.35 14.33
C PRO A 255 -4.63 6.00 13.77
N GLN A 256 -4.72 6.54 12.55
CA GLN A 256 -3.60 7.19 11.88
C GLN A 256 -3.47 8.69 12.19
N GLY A 257 -4.38 9.24 12.98
CA GLY A 257 -4.38 10.62 13.41
C GLY A 257 -4.08 10.73 14.90
N ASP A 258 -3.48 11.84 15.30
CA ASP A 258 -3.42 12.23 16.71
C ASP A 258 -4.85 12.59 17.17
N ASP A 259 -5.27 12.02 18.30
CA ASP A 259 -6.46 12.43 19.03
C ASP A 259 -6.27 13.81 19.65
#